data_21bee71757a6d40fb5e25aed2d975e15
#
_entry.id   21bee71757a6d40fb5e25aed2d975e15
#
_cell.length_a   1.000
_cell.length_b   1.000
_cell.length_c   1.000
_cell.angle_alpha   90.00
_cell.angle_beta   90.00
_cell.angle_gamma   90.00
#
_symmetry.space_group_name_H-M   'P 1'
#
loop_
_entity.id
_entity.type
_entity.pdbx_description
1 polymer ?
#
loop_
_entity_poly.entity_id
_entity_poly.type
_entity_poly.pdbx_seq_one_letter_code
_entity_poly.pdbx_strand_id
1 'polypeptide(L)'
;MTKGQLSDTDRIEVVKYRLEKAHRTYKEAVGSIENGYVETAVNRLYYAAYYAVSALLISYKYEASTHNGVIQMFGKAFLRNGVIDKEYGKTFNQLFSLRLTGDYEDRHILDMTTEVLPLVKPAKELIDTVSEMAKERIYLE
;
A
#
# COMPACT_ATOMS: atom_id res chain seq x y z
N MET A 1 0.46 3.60 -21.57
CA MET A 1 0.02 2.21 -21.57
C MET A 1 -1.49 2.13 -21.73
N THR A 2 -1.96 1.19 -22.43
CA THR A 2 -3.39 1.03 -22.69
C THR A 2 -4.03 0.19 -21.60
N LYS A 3 -5.18 0.65 -21.09
CA LYS A 3 -5.95 -0.08 -20.13
C LYS A 3 -6.38 -1.43 -20.72
N GLY A 4 -6.31 -2.48 -19.92
CA GLY A 4 -6.73 -3.80 -20.34
C GLY A 4 -5.69 -4.58 -21.14
N GLN A 5 -4.43 -4.20 -21.05
CA GLN A 5 -3.35 -4.90 -21.74
C GLN A 5 -3.14 -6.33 -21.23
N LEU A 6 -3.39 -6.55 -19.94
CA LEU A 6 -3.25 -7.87 -19.34
C LEU A 6 -4.48 -8.73 -19.66
N SER A 7 -4.25 -10.00 -20.00
CA SER A 7 -5.35 -10.98 -20.04
C SER A 7 -5.92 -11.17 -18.65
N ASP A 8 -7.13 -11.71 -18.56
CA ASP A 8 -7.75 -11.98 -17.25
C ASP A 8 -6.89 -12.91 -16.40
N THR A 9 -6.33 -13.96 -17.04
CA THR A 9 -5.46 -14.90 -16.33
C THR A 9 -4.21 -14.20 -15.78
N ASP A 10 -3.55 -13.39 -16.62
CA ASP A 10 -2.33 -12.69 -16.21
C ASP A 10 -2.64 -11.67 -15.12
N ARG A 11 -3.77 -10.97 -15.23
CA ARG A 11 -4.18 -9.99 -14.22
C ARG A 11 -4.39 -10.65 -12.87
N ILE A 12 -5.07 -11.77 -12.83
CA ILE A 12 -5.31 -12.52 -11.58
C ILE A 12 -3.98 -12.95 -10.97
N GLU A 13 -3.05 -13.46 -11.78
CA GLU A 13 -1.73 -13.86 -11.28
C GLU A 13 -0.93 -12.69 -10.74
N VAL A 14 -0.98 -11.54 -11.39
CA VAL A 14 -0.30 -10.33 -10.90
C VAL A 14 -0.90 -9.87 -9.56
N VAL A 15 -2.23 -9.88 -9.45
CA VAL A 15 -2.91 -9.52 -8.20
C VAL A 15 -2.48 -10.44 -7.06
N LYS A 16 -2.52 -11.75 -7.28
CA LYS A 16 -2.09 -12.72 -6.26
C LYS A 16 -0.65 -12.50 -5.83
N TYR A 17 0.24 -12.27 -6.78
CA TYR A 17 1.65 -12.03 -6.48
C TYR A 17 1.83 -10.76 -5.63
N ARG A 18 1.15 -9.67 -6.00
CA ARG A 18 1.26 -8.42 -5.26
C ARG A 18 0.68 -8.49 -3.87
N LEU A 19 -0.41 -9.24 -3.68
CA LEU A 19 -0.98 -9.44 -2.36
C LEU A 19 -0.02 -10.23 -1.46
N GLU A 20 0.57 -11.30 -2.00
CA GLU A 20 1.57 -12.07 -1.28
C GLU A 20 2.77 -11.20 -0.92
N LYS A 21 3.23 -10.39 -1.86
CA LYS A 21 4.35 -9.48 -1.64
C LYS A 21 4.01 -8.43 -0.58
N ALA A 22 2.78 -7.92 -0.57
CA ALA A 22 2.34 -6.96 0.43
C ALA A 22 2.46 -7.54 1.84
N HIS A 23 1.97 -8.76 2.05
CA HIS A 23 2.01 -9.39 3.36
C HIS A 23 3.44 -9.75 3.78
N ARG A 24 4.25 -10.23 2.85
CA ARG A 24 5.65 -10.51 3.11
C ARG A 24 6.42 -9.24 3.49
N THR A 25 6.17 -8.15 2.77
CA THR A 25 6.81 -6.86 3.04
C THR A 25 6.37 -6.30 4.39
N TYR A 26 5.11 -6.51 4.77
CA TYR A 26 4.64 -6.11 6.10
C TYR A 26 5.40 -6.85 7.20
N LYS A 27 5.67 -8.15 7.02
CA LYS A 27 6.47 -8.91 7.98
C LYS A 27 7.89 -8.36 8.10
N GLU A 28 8.46 -7.93 6.98
CA GLU A 28 9.77 -7.27 6.99
C GLU A 28 9.73 -5.96 7.78
N ALA A 29 8.64 -5.21 7.66
CA ALA A 29 8.45 -3.98 8.43
C ALA A 29 8.42 -4.28 9.93
N VAL A 30 7.66 -5.29 10.34
CA VAL A 30 7.58 -5.70 11.76
C VAL A 30 8.96 -6.11 12.29
N GLY A 31 9.69 -6.91 11.52
CA GLY A 31 11.06 -7.30 11.90
C GLY A 31 11.99 -6.11 12.03
N SER A 32 11.87 -5.13 11.15
CA SER A 32 12.67 -3.91 11.21
C SER A 32 12.35 -3.09 12.46
N ILE A 33 11.07 -3.02 12.84
CA ILE A 33 10.63 -2.34 14.05
C ILE A 33 11.24 -3.03 15.29
N GLU A 34 11.15 -4.35 15.33
CA GLU A 34 11.68 -5.12 16.46
C GLU A 34 13.19 -4.95 16.63
N ASN A 35 13.89 -4.72 15.54
CA ASN A 35 15.34 -4.52 15.56
C ASN A 35 15.76 -3.05 15.61
N GLY A 36 14.82 -2.13 15.70
CA GLY A 36 15.13 -0.70 15.81
C GLY A 36 15.58 -0.04 14.52
N TYR A 37 15.36 -0.65 13.37
CA TYR A 37 15.73 -0.10 12.06
C TYR A 37 14.62 0.81 11.55
N VAL A 38 14.63 2.05 11.99
CA VAL A 38 13.50 2.96 11.78
C VAL A 38 13.25 3.30 10.32
N GLU A 39 14.28 3.63 9.58
CA GLU A 39 14.12 3.99 8.17
C GLU A 39 13.68 2.80 7.32
N THR A 40 14.23 1.63 7.60
CA THR A 40 13.83 0.40 6.93
C THR A 40 12.39 0.07 7.26
N ALA A 41 11.99 0.23 8.52
CA ALA A 41 10.60 -0.02 8.94
C ALA A 41 9.62 0.86 8.17
N VAL A 42 9.92 2.15 8.06
CA VAL A 42 9.09 3.10 7.30
C VAL A 42 8.98 2.71 5.84
N ASN A 43 10.12 2.40 5.22
CA ASN A 43 10.17 1.98 3.83
C ASN A 43 9.31 0.75 3.60
N ARG A 44 9.44 -0.26 4.46
CA ARG A 44 8.69 -1.50 4.32
C ARG A 44 7.20 -1.33 4.60
N LEU A 45 6.82 -0.52 5.59
CA LEU A 45 5.40 -0.24 5.85
C LEU A 45 4.75 0.43 4.64
N TYR A 46 5.39 1.44 4.09
CA TYR A 46 4.86 2.12 2.92
C TYR A 46 4.71 1.15 1.74
N TYR A 47 5.75 0.38 1.43
CA TYR A 47 5.69 -0.52 0.28
C TYR A 47 4.71 -1.67 0.48
N ALA A 48 4.52 -2.15 1.70
CA ALA A 48 3.49 -3.14 1.98
C ALA A 48 2.10 -2.59 1.61
N ALA A 49 1.80 -1.36 2.04
CA ALA A 49 0.55 -0.69 1.68
C ALA A 49 0.47 -0.44 0.18
N TYR A 50 1.56 0.01 -0.42
CA TYR A 50 1.62 0.28 -1.85
C TYR A 50 1.30 -0.96 -2.69
N TYR A 51 1.90 -2.10 -2.35
CA TYR A 51 1.64 -3.34 -3.08
C TYR A 51 0.19 -3.77 -2.94
N ALA A 52 -0.39 -3.65 -1.75
CA ALA A 52 -1.78 -4.02 -1.52
C ALA A 52 -2.75 -3.11 -2.29
N VAL A 53 -2.56 -1.79 -2.22
CA VAL A 53 -3.39 -0.83 -2.96
C VAL A 53 -3.23 -1.05 -4.48
N SER A 54 -2.02 -1.28 -4.93
CA SER A 54 -1.71 -1.57 -6.32
C SER A 54 -2.46 -2.82 -6.81
N ALA A 55 -2.46 -3.88 -5.99
CA ALA A 55 -3.20 -5.10 -6.29
C ALA A 55 -4.69 -4.83 -6.43
N LEU A 56 -5.26 -4.01 -5.54
CA LEU A 56 -6.67 -3.64 -5.62
C LEU A 56 -6.97 -2.94 -6.94
N LEU A 57 -6.17 -1.95 -7.31
CA LEU A 57 -6.36 -1.21 -8.57
C LEU A 57 -6.29 -2.14 -9.77
N ILE A 58 -5.30 -3.03 -9.81
CA ILE A 58 -5.14 -3.98 -10.91
C ILE A 58 -6.32 -4.94 -10.96
N SER A 59 -6.84 -5.38 -9.81
CA SER A 59 -8.00 -6.27 -9.76
C SER A 59 -9.24 -5.65 -10.40
N TYR A 60 -9.34 -4.33 -10.38
CA TYR A 60 -10.43 -3.57 -11.02
C TYR A 60 -10.06 -3.05 -12.41
N LYS A 61 -8.93 -3.49 -12.96
CA LYS A 61 -8.45 -3.12 -14.30
C LYS A 61 -8.03 -1.66 -14.42
N TYR A 62 -7.72 -1.01 -13.31
CA TYR A 62 -7.14 0.32 -13.34
C TYR A 62 -5.63 0.23 -13.55
N GLU A 63 -5.08 1.22 -14.23
CA GLU A 63 -3.64 1.32 -14.44
C GLU A 63 -3.09 2.56 -13.77
N ALA A 64 -2.00 2.37 -13.04
CA ALA A 64 -1.23 3.47 -12.49
C ALA A 64 0.20 2.97 -12.32
N SER A 65 1.15 3.65 -12.97
CA SER A 65 2.55 3.22 -13.01
C SER A 65 3.46 4.02 -12.09
N THR A 66 2.97 5.12 -11.53
CA THR A 66 3.75 5.95 -10.61
C THR A 66 3.14 5.90 -9.23
N HIS A 67 3.94 6.22 -8.21
CA HIS A 67 3.43 6.31 -6.83
C HIS A 67 2.28 7.31 -6.71
N ASN A 68 2.46 8.50 -7.27
CA ASN A 68 1.39 9.52 -7.26
C ASN A 68 0.16 9.05 -8.03
N GLY A 69 0.35 8.37 -9.14
CA GLY A 69 -0.75 7.81 -9.92
C GLY A 69 -1.57 6.80 -9.13
N VAL A 70 -0.89 5.92 -8.37
CA VAL A 70 -1.58 4.94 -7.51
C VAL A 70 -2.38 5.66 -6.43
N ILE A 71 -1.78 6.63 -5.76
CA ILE A 71 -2.45 7.39 -4.70
C ILE A 71 -3.68 8.12 -5.24
N GLN A 72 -3.55 8.79 -6.39
CA GLN A 72 -4.64 9.52 -7.01
C GLN A 72 -5.77 8.60 -7.46
N MET A 73 -5.44 7.49 -8.10
CA MET A 73 -6.44 6.54 -8.57
C MET A 73 -7.18 5.89 -7.40
N PHE A 74 -6.47 5.55 -6.33
CA PHE A 74 -7.09 5.02 -5.12
C PHE A 74 -8.11 6.02 -4.56
N GLY A 75 -7.72 7.30 -4.48
CA GLY A 75 -8.62 8.36 -4.05
C GLY A 75 -9.85 8.50 -4.93
N LYS A 76 -9.63 8.55 -6.24
CA LYS A 76 -10.70 8.75 -7.21
C LYS A 76 -11.66 7.58 -7.28
N ALA A 77 -11.13 6.36 -7.31
CA ALA A 77 -11.95 5.17 -7.55
C ALA A 77 -12.62 4.63 -6.29
N PHE A 78 -12.05 4.81 -5.12
CA PHE A 78 -12.51 4.14 -3.90
C PHE A 78 -12.79 5.05 -2.72
N LEU A 79 -12.07 6.15 -2.56
CA LEU A 79 -12.22 6.99 -1.37
C LEU A 79 -13.30 8.07 -1.53
N ARG A 80 -13.32 8.77 -2.64
CA ARG A 80 -14.25 9.87 -2.87
C ARG A 80 -15.71 9.42 -2.90
N ASN A 81 -15.95 8.23 -3.39
CA ASN A 81 -17.30 7.67 -3.48
C ASN A 81 -17.72 6.88 -2.24
N GLY A 82 -16.85 6.79 -1.24
CA GLY A 82 -17.16 6.12 0.02
C GLY A 82 -17.11 4.60 -0.02
N VAL A 83 -16.61 4.00 -1.09
CA VAL A 83 -16.45 2.53 -1.17
C VAL A 83 -15.47 2.06 -0.11
N ILE A 84 -14.41 2.85 0.10
CA ILE A 84 -13.44 2.61 1.17
C ILE A 84 -13.40 3.86 2.05
N ASP A 85 -13.33 3.66 3.37
CA ASP A 85 -13.31 4.76 4.33
C ASP A 85 -12.11 5.70 4.06
N LYS A 86 -12.36 6.98 4.16
CA LYS A 86 -11.35 8.02 3.92
C LYS A 86 -10.12 7.88 4.83
N GLU A 87 -10.30 7.32 6.02
CA GLU A 87 -9.17 7.12 6.94
C GLU A 87 -8.06 6.28 6.34
N TYR A 88 -8.41 5.32 5.48
CA TYR A 88 -7.41 4.48 4.81
C TYR A 88 -6.58 5.29 3.81
N GLY A 89 -7.20 6.25 3.13
CA GLY A 89 -6.47 7.15 2.25
C GLY A 89 -5.53 8.06 3.02
N LYS A 90 -5.99 8.54 4.17
CA LYS A 90 -5.17 9.36 5.06
C LYS A 90 -3.94 8.57 5.54
N THR A 91 -4.14 7.32 5.95
CA THR A 91 -3.04 6.45 6.35
C THR A 91 -2.04 6.26 5.22
N PHE A 92 -2.52 5.99 4.02
CA PHE A 92 -1.65 5.78 2.86
C PHE A 92 -0.80 7.03 2.57
N ASN A 93 -1.43 8.21 2.60
CA ASN A 93 -0.73 9.47 2.40
C ASN A 93 0.31 9.74 3.49
N GLN A 94 -0.01 9.42 4.73
CA GLN A 94 0.93 9.58 5.84
C GLN A 94 2.15 8.67 5.68
N LEU A 95 1.93 7.42 5.26
CA LEU A 95 3.02 6.49 5.01
C LEU A 95 3.92 6.99 3.88
N PHE A 96 3.33 7.50 2.81
CA PHE A 96 4.08 8.05 1.68
C PHE A 96 4.94 9.24 2.12
N SER A 97 4.35 10.17 2.85
CA SER A 97 5.04 11.36 3.36
C SER A 97 6.21 10.98 4.28
N LEU A 98 5.96 10.01 5.17
CA LEU A 98 6.97 9.57 6.12
C LEU A 98 8.15 8.90 5.39
N ARG A 99 7.85 8.09 4.39
CA ARG A 99 8.90 7.48 3.57
C ARG A 99 9.74 8.53 2.87
N LEU A 100 9.11 9.56 2.29
CA LEU A 100 9.84 10.64 1.63
C LEU A 100 10.74 11.39 2.62
N THR A 101 10.25 11.62 3.84
CA THR A 101 11.05 12.25 4.88
C THR A 101 12.29 11.42 5.20
N GLY A 102 12.11 10.11 5.37
CA GLY A 102 13.22 9.20 5.67
C GLY A 102 14.25 9.12 4.55
N ASP A 103 13.76 9.15 3.28
CA ASP A 103 14.66 9.00 2.12
C ASP A 103 15.39 10.29 1.75
N TYR A 104 14.76 11.46 1.95
CA TYR A 104 15.23 12.70 1.34
C TYR A 104 15.52 13.83 2.33
N GLU A 105 15.20 13.69 3.61
CA GLU A 105 15.42 14.71 4.62
C GLU A 105 16.61 14.34 5.50
N ASP A 106 17.80 14.78 5.10
CA ASP A 106 19.05 14.44 5.79
C ASP A 106 19.09 14.89 7.24
N ARG A 107 18.37 15.96 7.58
CA ARG A 107 18.39 16.55 8.93
C ARG A 107 17.32 15.98 9.85
N HIS A 108 16.36 15.27 9.29
CA HIS A 108 15.28 14.70 10.08
C HIS A 108 15.62 13.28 10.48
N ILE A 109 15.71 13.03 11.78
CA ILE A 109 15.90 11.69 12.29
C ILE A 109 14.52 11.18 12.68
N LEU A 110 14.05 10.15 11.97
CA LEU A 110 12.75 9.55 12.24
C LEU A 110 12.73 8.94 13.64
N ASP A 111 11.64 9.20 14.37
CA ASP A 111 11.46 8.65 15.71
C ASP A 111 10.50 7.47 15.65
N MET A 112 10.98 6.30 16.09
CA MET A 112 10.18 5.08 16.06
C MET A 112 8.89 5.21 16.84
N THR A 113 8.97 5.72 18.07
CA THR A 113 7.83 5.77 19.00
C THR A 113 6.76 6.75 18.54
N THR A 114 7.14 7.94 18.11
CA THR A 114 6.18 9.00 17.80
C THR A 114 5.76 9.06 16.36
N GLU A 115 6.61 8.59 15.43
CA GLU A 115 6.32 8.70 14.00
C GLU A 115 5.95 7.36 13.34
N VAL A 116 6.55 6.26 13.76
CA VAL A 116 6.37 4.97 13.10
C VAL A 116 5.32 4.11 13.78
N LEU A 117 5.47 3.86 15.09
CA LEU A 117 4.57 2.96 15.80
C LEU A 117 3.09 3.33 15.69
N PRO A 118 2.70 4.63 15.73
CA PRO A 118 1.29 4.98 15.56
C PRO A 118 0.69 4.60 14.21
N LEU A 119 1.52 4.37 13.19
CA LEU A 119 1.03 4.01 11.86
C LEU A 119 0.97 2.50 11.62
N VAL A 120 1.52 1.68 12.51
CA VAL A 120 1.58 0.23 12.28
C VAL A 120 0.18 -0.40 12.21
N LYS A 121 -0.66 -0.13 13.20
CA LYS A 121 -2.02 -0.66 13.20
C LYS A 121 -2.87 -0.12 12.05
N PRO A 122 -2.90 1.21 11.80
CA PRO A 122 -3.62 1.74 10.64
C PRO A 122 -3.11 1.16 9.32
N ALA A 123 -1.80 0.96 9.16
CA ALA A 123 -1.24 0.36 7.96
C ALA A 123 -1.74 -1.08 7.77
N LYS A 124 -1.75 -1.87 8.84
CA LYS A 124 -2.23 -3.25 8.79
C LYS A 124 -3.71 -3.30 8.40
N GLU A 125 -4.51 -2.41 8.98
CA GLU A 125 -5.94 -2.33 8.65
C GLU A 125 -6.16 -1.95 7.18
N LEU A 126 -5.40 -1.00 6.67
CA LEU A 126 -5.44 -0.64 5.25
C LEU A 126 -5.08 -1.84 4.37
N ILE A 127 -3.96 -2.48 4.66
CA ILE A 127 -3.48 -3.63 3.88
C ILE A 127 -4.53 -4.74 3.86
N ASP A 128 -5.08 -5.09 5.02
CA ASP A 128 -6.06 -6.17 5.13
C ASP A 128 -7.36 -5.83 4.39
N THR A 129 -7.83 -4.60 4.51
CA THR A 129 -9.07 -4.18 3.86
C THR A 129 -8.96 -4.23 2.34
N VAL A 130 -7.91 -3.62 1.78
CA VAL A 130 -7.77 -3.59 0.32
C VAL A 130 -7.41 -4.97 -0.23
N SER A 131 -6.67 -5.77 0.54
CA SER A 131 -6.34 -7.15 0.14
C SER A 131 -7.60 -8.00 0.03
N GLU A 132 -8.49 -7.89 0.99
CA GLU A 132 -9.75 -8.64 0.98
C GLU A 132 -10.61 -8.25 -0.21
N MET A 133 -10.71 -6.96 -0.50
CA MET A 133 -11.46 -6.47 -1.65
C MET A 133 -10.87 -6.97 -2.97
N ALA A 134 -9.54 -6.96 -3.08
CA ALA A 134 -8.87 -7.45 -4.28
C ALA A 134 -9.11 -8.94 -4.48
N LYS A 135 -9.05 -9.73 -3.42
CA LYS A 135 -9.33 -11.17 -3.47
C LYS A 135 -10.75 -11.44 -3.92
N GLU A 136 -11.71 -10.76 -3.33
CA GLU A 136 -13.12 -10.91 -3.72
C GLU A 136 -13.31 -10.60 -5.20
N ARG A 137 -12.65 -9.53 -5.66
CA ARG A 137 -12.78 -9.11 -7.05
C ARG A 137 -12.28 -10.15 -8.04
N ILE A 138 -11.12 -10.76 -7.78
CA ILE A 138 -10.57 -11.76 -8.70
C ILE A 138 -11.30 -13.09 -8.62
N TYR A 139 -11.93 -13.42 -7.49
CA TYR A 139 -12.72 -14.64 -7.38
C TYR A 139 -14.08 -14.54 -8.07
N LEU A 140 -14.57 -13.34 -8.34
CA LEU A 140 -15.81 -13.13 -9.07
C LEU A 140 -15.64 -13.30 -10.58
N GLU A 141 -14.44 -13.45 -11.03
CA GLU A 141 -14.10 -13.67 -12.42
C GLU A 141 -13.82 -15.13 -12.68
#